data_917ac50c3f4b51cf91b7ae2451e4d0c6
#
_entry.id   917ac50c3f4b51cf91b7ae2451e4d0c6
#
_cell.length_a   1.000
_cell.length_b   1.000
_cell.length_c   1.000
_cell.angle_alpha   90.00
_cell.angle_beta   90.00
_cell.angle_gamma   90.00
#
_symmetry.space_group_name_H-M   'P 1'
#
loop_
_entity.id
_entity.type
_entity.pdbx_description
1 polymer ?
#
loop_
_entity_poly.entity_id
_entity_poly.type
_entity_poly.pdbx_seq_one_letter_code
_entity_poly.pdbx_strand_id
1 'polypeptide(L)'
;MPILAVIVVFTITFILFKYNCKKITRSQIYQYEKNDKYISGLFVELNNSKEWIRAFCYPKKWKHRLISRYNTLFNDKMGKQVCNVYSERNIKIKISHFMSIKNLAREICATRGWFQKIQKREVECNSDYKNTNMLYECFGHSYSQNLEEMEETVKYLASDYMIVTGTAGNGKTVMLCSNAEMLMANNSTVLFLNARDINESLFTYIRRKMTSERLKYFFPLWWSLQVFKHKILRKNIYILIDAINENDSKEFLETFEDGIYSLIKHNNVKVVVSCRSEYLDVRYKKYLLTEKLEQRASFLNLQADKYSDIAIERMFRNYETHYNFTGEISELVKEKLSNQLLLVKIFFEVYEGKNDSVYELNKYKLYKTYIDNLEDIELKEIVKKLAQFMFEEGRYENIELSKLGVARDKYKIIDSSILVCRDLIKNAGNIREETEEVVNFVYDEMRDYLITQQILIICEDEVEEIDTEKVKSIILDFVNKNANCLEGVVNYLFNYFFATSNEELIEYLLEEIIKRHDKQIDDSRNWRSAKLNSWGLNLIFESVNITVRRSR
;
A
#
# COMPACT_ATOMS: atom_id res chain seq x y z
N MET A 1 -8.59 54.42 -8.90
CA MET A 1 -7.18 54.03 -9.06
C MET A 1 -6.70 53.00 -8.01
N PRO A 2 -6.79 53.19 -6.66
CA PRO A 2 -6.17 52.25 -5.71
C PRO A 2 -6.80 50.87 -5.70
N ILE A 3 -8.11 50.74 -5.88
CA ILE A 3 -8.80 49.45 -5.87
C ILE A 3 -8.38 48.55 -7.05
N LEU A 4 -8.21 49.14 -8.25
CA LEU A 4 -7.77 48.40 -9.43
C LEU A 4 -6.33 47.86 -9.24
N ALA A 5 -5.43 48.67 -8.69
CA ALA A 5 -4.06 48.26 -8.38
C ALA A 5 -4.02 47.11 -7.38
N VAL A 6 -4.85 47.16 -6.33
CA VAL A 6 -4.97 46.07 -5.34
C VAL A 6 -5.47 44.79 -6.01
N ILE A 7 -6.48 44.84 -6.87
CA ILE A 7 -7.01 43.68 -7.59
C ILE A 7 -5.94 43.10 -8.52
N VAL A 8 -5.18 43.93 -9.23
CA VAL A 8 -4.10 43.51 -10.12
C VAL A 8 -2.99 42.78 -9.34
N VAL A 9 -2.49 43.38 -8.27
CA VAL A 9 -1.46 42.77 -7.41
C VAL A 9 -1.97 41.46 -6.80
N PHE A 10 -3.21 41.49 -6.36
CA PHE A 10 -3.87 40.29 -5.82
C PHE A 10 -3.97 39.18 -6.88
N THR A 11 -4.27 39.48 -8.13
CA THR A 11 -4.36 38.49 -9.20
C THR A 11 -2.99 37.96 -9.60
N ILE A 12 -2.01 38.83 -9.76
CA ILE A 12 -0.63 38.45 -10.11
C ILE A 12 -0.04 37.54 -9.04
N THR A 13 -0.17 37.88 -7.76
CA THR A 13 0.35 37.04 -6.66
C THR A 13 -0.32 35.66 -6.61
N PHE A 14 -1.58 35.57 -6.99
CA PHE A 14 -2.28 34.26 -7.09
C PHE A 14 -1.75 33.42 -8.25
N ILE A 15 -1.55 34.00 -9.40
CA ILE A 15 -1.02 33.31 -10.57
C ILE A 15 0.39 32.80 -10.27
N LEU A 16 1.23 33.62 -9.67
CA LEU A 16 2.60 33.26 -9.28
C LEU A 16 2.63 32.14 -8.25
N PHE A 17 1.75 32.19 -7.25
CA PHE A 17 1.63 31.13 -6.25
C PHE A 17 1.31 29.79 -6.92
N LYS A 18 0.28 29.79 -7.75
CA LYS A 18 -0.15 28.58 -8.45
C LYS A 18 0.91 28.04 -9.41
N TYR A 19 1.61 28.95 -10.10
CA TYR A 19 2.72 28.60 -10.97
C TYR A 19 3.86 27.94 -10.19
N ASN A 20 4.26 28.50 -9.04
CA ASN A 20 5.32 27.95 -8.20
C ASN A 20 4.94 26.57 -7.66
N CYS A 21 3.73 26.41 -7.15
CA CYS A 21 3.23 25.09 -6.72
C CYS A 21 3.34 24.07 -7.86
N LYS A 22 2.86 24.41 -9.06
CA LYS A 22 2.89 23.53 -10.23
C LYS A 22 4.33 23.20 -10.66
N LYS A 23 5.24 24.17 -10.61
CA LYS A 23 6.66 23.98 -10.95
C LYS A 23 7.32 22.99 -9.97
N ILE A 24 7.13 23.18 -8.66
CA ILE A 24 7.68 22.29 -7.62
C ILE A 24 7.12 20.88 -7.79
N THR A 25 5.81 20.74 -7.95
CA THR A 25 5.14 19.46 -8.13
C THR A 25 5.65 18.71 -9.37
N ARG A 26 5.78 19.38 -10.51
CA ARG A 26 6.31 18.78 -11.73
C ARG A 26 7.76 18.35 -11.58
N SER A 27 8.58 19.18 -10.93
CA SER A 27 9.98 18.81 -10.64
C SER A 27 10.07 17.57 -9.77
N GLN A 28 9.19 17.42 -8.78
CA GLN A 28 9.16 16.24 -7.92
C GLN A 28 8.72 14.99 -8.67
N ILE A 29 7.66 15.07 -9.50
CA ILE A 29 7.21 13.95 -10.34
C ILE A 29 8.33 13.55 -11.29
N TYR A 30 8.96 14.50 -11.97
CA TYR A 30 10.07 14.22 -12.88
C TYR A 30 11.25 13.51 -12.19
N GLN A 31 11.55 13.85 -10.92
CA GLN A 31 12.58 13.12 -10.16
C GLN A 31 12.18 11.66 -9.92
N TYR A 32 10.91 11.38 -9.65
CA TYR A 32 10.43 10.01 -9.50
C TYR A 32 10.42 9.25 -10.83
N GLU A 33 10.08 9.90 -11.93
CA GLU A 33 10.17 9.30 -13.28
C GLU A 33 11.62 8.97 -13.64
N LYS A 34 12.56 9.89 -13.40
CA LYS A 34 13.98 9.68 -13.67
C LYS A 34 14.59 8.53 -12.86
N ASN A 35 14.05 8.24 -11.69
CA ASN A 35 14.52 7.17 -10.80
C ASN A 35 13.66 5.90 -10.90
N ASP A 36 12.86 5.72 -11.95
CA ASP A 36 11.96 4.60 -12.21
C ASP A 36 11.00 4.23 -11.06
N LYS A 37 10.79 5.18 -10.15
CA LYS A 37 9.83 5.05 -9.05
C LYS A 37 8.38 5.32 -9.49
N TYR A 38 8.21 6.02 -10.60
CA TYR A 38 6.92 6.34 -11.19
C TYR A 38 7.01 6.36 -12.71
N ILE A 39 6.06 5.74 -13.36
CA ILE A 39 5.88 5.79 -14.82
C ILE A 39 4.46 6.30 -15.08
N SER A 40 4.38 7.49 -15.68
CA SER A 40 3.09 8.12 -15.96
C SER A 40 2.24 7.22 -16.88
N GLY A 41 0.97 7.04 -16.53
CA GLY A 41 0.02 6.24 -17.30
C GLY A 41 0.01 4.74 -16.99
N LEU A 42 1.01 4.17 -16.30
CA LEU A 42 0.97 2.75 -15.89
C LEU A 42 0.03 2.51 -14.71
N PHE A 43 -0.09 3.49 -13.82
CA PHE A 43 -0.87 3.32 -12.61
C PHE A 43 -2.36 3.11 -12.92
N VAL A 44 -2.91 2.06 -12.33
CA VAL A 44 -4.34 1.80 -12.28
C VAL A 44 -4.78 1.90 -10.84
N GLU A 45 -5.73 2.80 -10.59
CA GLU A 45 -6.22 3.04 -9.22
C GLU A 45 -7.03 1.83 -8.74
N LEU A 46 -6.77 1.40 -7.48
CA LEU A 46 -7.60 0.45 -6.75
C LEU A 46 -9.04 1.00 -6.60
N ASN A 47 -10.04 0.15 -6.70
CA ASN A 47 -11.44 0.59 -6.79
C ASN A 47 -11.86 1.46 -5.60
N ASN A 48 -11.63 1.00 -4.37
CA ASN A 48 -12.04 1.72 -3.17
C ASN A 48 -11.12 2.91 -2.89
N SER A 49 -9.80 2.73 -3.02
CA SER A 49 -8.83 3.81 -2.85
C SER A 49 -9.11 4.98 -3.78
N LYS A 50 -9.54 4.69 -5.02
CA LYS A 50 -9.96 5.69 -5.99
C LYS A 50 -11.13 6.53 -5.50
N GLU A 51 -12.15 5.88 -4.96
CA GLU A 51 -13.33 6.56 -4.46
C GLU A 51 -13.00 7.43 -3.24
N TRP A 52 -12.24 6.90 -2.30
CA TRP A 52 -11.86 7.60 -1.08
C TRP A 52 -10.96 8.82 -1.34
N ILE A 53 -9.95 8.68 -2.20
CA ILE A 53 -9.12 9.81 -2.59
C ILE A 53 -9.94 10.88 -3.30
N ARG A 54 -10.86 10.48 -4.18
CA ARG A 54 -11.74 11.42 -4.86
C ARG A 54 -12.72 12.10 -3.89
N ALA A 55 -13.23 11.38 -2.91
CA ALA A 55 -14.04 11.94 -1.85
C ALA A 55 -13.25 12.98 -1.05
N PHE A 56 -12.03 12.67 -0.66
CA PHE A 56 -11.14 13.59 0.02
C PHE A 56 -10.79 14.81 -0.83
N CYS A 57 -10.42 14.62 -2.10
CA CYS A 57 -10.02 15.70 -3.00
C CYS A 57 -11.19 16.57 -3.49
N TYR A 58 -12.37 15.98 -3.71
CA TYR A 58 -13.54 16.67 -4.26
C TYR A 58 -14.78 16.58 -3.34
N PRO A 59 -14.68 17.05 -2.09
CA PRO A 59 -15.69 16.79 -1.06
C PRO A 59 -17.08 17.30 -1.45
N LYS A 60 -17.20 18.42 -2.18
CA LYS A 60 -18.51 18.95 -2.62
C LYS A 60 -19.19 18.05 -3.64
N LYS A 61 -18.44 17.62 -4.67
CA LYS A 61 -18.95 16.74 -5.72
C LYS A 61 -19.38 15.40 -5.13
N TRP A 62 -18.55 14.85 -4.27
CA TRP A 62 -18.81 13.57 -3.62
C TRP A 62 -19.93 13.64 -2.60
N LYS A 63 -20.06 14.75 -1.85
CA LYS A 63 -21.22 14.98 -0.98
C LYS A 63 -22.53 14.88 -1.76
N HIS A 64 -22.64 15.56 -2.91
CA HIS A 64 -23.84 15.47 -3.74
C HIS A 64 -24.10 14.05 -4.24
N ARG A 65 -23.06 13.34 -4.69
CA ARG A 65 -23.17 11.95 -5.15
C ARG A 65 -23.62 11.02 -4.02
N LEU A 66 -23.04 11.18 -2.83
CA LEU A 66 -23.39 10.39 -1.66
C LEU A 66 -24.84 10.62 -1.22
N ILE A 67 -25.30 11.87 -1.20
CA ILE A 67 -26.71 12.21 -0.91
C ILE A 67 -27.65 11.60 -1.97
N SER A 68 -27.28 11.66 -3.24
CA SER A 68 -28.06 11.03 -4.29
C SER A 68 -28.12 9.51 -4.10
N ARG A 69 -26.98 8.85 -3.82
CA ARG A 69 -26.91 7.41 -3.55
C ARG A 69 -27.78 7.03 -2.33
N TYR A 70 -27.70 7.79 -1.24
CA TYR A 70 -28.52 7.60 -0.05
C TYR A 70 -30.01 7.72 -0.38
N ASN A 71 -30.41 8.81 -1.05
CA ASN A 71 -31.81 9.04 -1.40
C ASN A 71 -32.34 7.95 -2.36
N THR A 72 -31.51 7.43 -3.28
CA THR A 72 -31.88 6.33 -4.19
C THR A 72 -32.09 5.04 -3.41
N LEU A 73 -31.20 4.73 -2.46
CA LEU A 73 -31.29 3.53 -1.61
C LEU A 73 -32.64 3.42 -0.90
N PHE A 74 -33.19 4.55 -0.43
CA PHE A 74 -34.46 4.58 0.30
C PHE A 74 -35.69 4.93 -0.56
N ASN A 75 -35.52 5.31 -1.81
CA ASN A 75 -36.63 5.63 -2.73
C ASN A 75 -37.06 4.44 -3.58
N ASP A 76 -36.33 3.35 -3.62
CA ASP A 76 -36.77 2.15 -4.31
C ASP A 76 -37.97 1.51 -3.62
N LYS A 77 -38.63 0.59 -4.32
CA LYS A 77 -39.86 -0.07 -3.81
C LYS A 77 -39.58 -0.82 -2.50
N MET A 78 -38.39 -1.38 -2.38
CA MET A 78 -37.95 -2.18 -1.24
C MET A 78 -37.60 -1.28 -0.05
N GLY A 79 -36.80 -0.22 -0.26
CA GLY A 79 -36.48 0.73 0.82
C GLY A 79 -37.72 1.37 1.44
N LYS A 80 -38.73 1.67 0.62
CA LYS A 80 -40.04 2.15 1.10
C LYS A 80 -40.77 1.10 1.94
N GLN A 81 -40.72 -0.17 1.54
CA GLN A 81 -41.31 -1.26 2.33
C GLN A 81 -40.62 -1.41 3.69
N VAL A 82 -39.27 -1.41 3.72
CA VAL A 82 -38.50 -1.46 4.97
C VAL A 82 -38.87 -0.30 5.89
N CYS A 83 -38.94 0.92 5.35
CA CYS A 83 -39.34 2.09 6.16
C CYS A 83 -40.77 2.02 6.68
N ASN A 84 -41.70 1.42 5.91
CA ASN A 84 -43.09 1.24 6.34
C ASN A 84 -43.26 0.15 7.40
N VAL A 85 -42.48 -0.95 7.30
CA VAL A 85 -42.53 -2.06 8.26
C VAL A 85 -41.95 -1.66 9.63
N TYR A 86 -40.90 -0.85 9.60
CA TYR A 86 -40.17 -0.41 10.79
C TYR A 86 -40.45 1.06 11.12
N SER A 87 -41.69 1.54 10.94
CA SER A 87 -42.11 2.93 10.97
C SER A 87 -41.86 3.69 12.29
N GLU A 88 -41.06 3.16 13.17
CA GLU A 88 -40.60 3.87 14.35
C GLU A 88 -39.33 4.69 14.10
N ARG A 89 -39.60 5.99 14.01
CA ARG A 89 -38.73 7.11 14.39
C ARG A 89 -37.52 7.46 13.52
N ASN A 90 -37.66 8.58 12.86
CA ASN A 90 -36.58 9.54 12.55
C ASN A 90 -35.52 9.15 11.53
N ILE A 91 -35.69 8.11 10.72
CA ILE A 91 -34.87 7.94 9.53
C ILE A 91 -35.33 8.94 8.49
N LYS A 92 -34.46 9.86 8.14
CA LYS A 92 -34.74 10.76 7.03
C LYS A 92 -34.60 10.00 5.72
N ILE A 93 -35.68 9.52 5.20
CA ILE A 93 -35.78 8.84 3.89
C ILE A 93 -35.23 9.72 2.77
N LYS A 94 -35.23 11.04 2.96
CA LYS A 94 -34.74 12.00 1.98
C LYS A 94 -33.85 13.05 2.64
N ILE A 95 -32.59 13.06 2.25
CA ILE A 95 -31.59 14.02 2.70
C ILE A 95 -31.48 15.17 1.70
N SER A 96 -31.49 16.41 2.22
CA SER A 96 -31.32 17.61 1.40
C SER A 96 -29.87 17.79 0.94
N HIS A 97 -29.66 18.17 -0.32
CA HIS A 97 -28.34 18.53 -0.87
C HIS A 97 -27.67 19.72 -0.15
N PHE A 98 -28.43 20.52 0.61
CA PHE A 98 -27.90 21.62 1.42
C PHE A 98 -27.36 21.18 2.78
N MET A 99 -27.57 19.92 3.19
CA MET A 99 -27.07 19.38 4.45
C MET A 99 -25.54 19.52 4.54
N SER A 100 -25.04 19.85 5.74
CA SER A 100 -23.60 19.86 5.98
C SER A 100 -23.02 18.43 5.99
N ILE A 101 -21.72 18.28 5.70
CA ILE A 101 -21.04 16.96 5.75
C ILE A 101 -21.16 16.35 7.14
N LYS A 102 -21.02 17.16 8.21
CA LYS A 102 -21.15 16.70 9.59
C LYS A 102 -22.56 16.14 9.91
N ASN A 103 -23.60 16.79 9.40
CA ASN A 103 -24.97 16.32 9.57
C ASN A 103 -25.23 15.07 8.70
N LEU A 104 -24.69 15.02 7.48
CA LEU A 104 -24.75 13.86 6.61
C LEU A 104 -24.11 12.63 7.29
N ALA A 105 -22.91 12.80 7.88
CA ALA A 105 -22.26 11.75 8.64
C ALA A 105 -23.14 11.22 9.77
N ARG A 106 -23.73 12.13 10.54
CA ARG A 106 -24.61 11.77 11.67
C ARG A 106 -25.85 10.99 11.21
N GLU A 107 -26.48 11.40 10.11
CA GLU A 107 -27.64 10.71 9.55
C GLU A 107 -27.28 9.30 9.03
N ILE A 108 -26.15 9.16 8.32
CA ILE A 108 -25.69 7.86 7.82
C ILE A 108 -25.37 6.91 8.98
N CYS A 109 -24.60 7.37 9.98
CA CYS A 109 -24.28 6.57 11.17
C CYS A 109 -25.53 6.16 11.96
N ALA A 110 -26.48 7.08 12.16
CA ALA A 110 -27.73 6.79 12.83
C ALA A 110 -28.55 5.73 12.08
N THR A 111 -28.62 5.86 10.76
CA THR A 111 -29.34 4.93 9.91
C THR A 111 -28.67 3.55 9.91
N ARG A 112 -27.33 3.47 9.82
CA ARG A 112 -26.59 2.21 9.93
C ARG A 112 -26.82 1.53 11.28
N GLY A 113 -26.70 2.28 12.39
CA GLY A 113 -26.95 1.74 13.73
C GLY A 113 -28.36 1.16 13.88
N TRP A 114 -29.36 1.77 13.26
CA TRP A 114 -30.70 1.24 13.22
C TRP A 114 -30.80 -0.07 12.41
N PHE A 115 -30.18 -0.16 11.23
CA PHE A 115 -30.14 -1.40 10.45
C PHE A 115 -29.41 -2.52 11.18
N GLN A 116 -28.33 -2.22 11.91
CA GLN A 116 -27.65 -3.22 12.76
C GLN A 116 -28.56 -3.78 13.85
N LYS A 117 -29.42 -2.94 14.47
CA LYS A 117 -30.42 -3.39 15.44
C LYS A 117 -31.47 -4.29 14.80
N ILE A 118 -31.91 -3.98 13.58
CA ILE A 118 -32.81 -4.85 12.82
C ILE A 118 -32.15 -6.22 12.59
N GLN A 119 -30.89 -6.26 12.13
CA GLN A 119 -30.16 -7.50 11.91
C GLN A 119 -30.07 -8.36 13.18
N LYS A 120 -29.88 -7.73 14.32
CA LYS A 120 -29.82 -8.41 15.63
C LYS A 120 -31.19 -8.78 16.21
N ARG A 121 -32.30 -8.49 15.50
CA ARG A 121 -33.68 -8.67 15.95
C ARG A 121 -34.02 -7.89 17.24
N GLU A 122 -33.33 -6.78 17.48
CA GLU A 122 -33.53 -5.91 18.63
C GLU A 122 -34.66 -4.88 18.42
N VAL A 123 -35.29 -4.85 17.25
CA VAL A 123 -36.38 -3.94 16.89
C VAL A 123 -37.65 -4.73 16.68
N GLU A 124 -38.72 -4.35 17.41
CA GLU A 124 -40.05 -4.95 17.23
C GLU A 124 -40.65 -4.59 15.87
N CYS A 125 -41.12 -5.60 15.17
CA CYS A 125 -41.82 -5.44 13.90
C CYS A 125 -43.30 -5.19 14.13
N ASN A 126 -43.93 -4.30 13.34
CA ASN A 126 -45.37 -4.23 13.25
C ASN A 126 -45.97 -5.57 12.78
N SER A 127 -46.91 -6.11 13.53
CA SER A 127 -47.41 -7.50 13.46
C SER A 127 -48.09 -7.94 12.16
N ASP A 128 -48.27 -7.05 11.18
CA ASP A 128 -49.05 -7.35 9.98
C ASP A 128 -48.26 -7.97 8.82
N TYR A 129 -46.94 -8.20 8.97
CA TYR A 129 -46.08 -8.78 7.92
C TYR A 129 -45.75 -10.25 8.20
N LYS A 130 -46.43 -11.14 7.50
CA LYS A 130 -46.25 -12.62 7.63
C LYS A 130 -44.89 -13.17 7.13
N ASN A 131 -43.97 -12.33 6.56
CA ASN A 131 -42.69 -12.76 6.00
C ASN A 131 -41.49 -11.96 6.55
N THR A 132 -41.47 -11.70 7.83
CA THR A 132 -40.39 -10.94 8.49
C THR A 132 -39.00 -11.57 8.33
N ASN A 133 -38.88 -12.90 8.34
CA ASN A 133 -37.58 -13.59 8.20
C ASN A 133 -36.92 -13.33 6.83
N MET A 134 -37.68 -13.30 5.75
CA MET A 134 -37.16 -13.02 4.40
C MET A 134 -36.69 -11.55 4.27
N LEU A 135 -37.33 -10.63 4.98
CA LEU A 135 -36.92 -9.23 5.07
C LEU A 135 -35.60 -9.09 5.86
N TYR A 136 -35.40 -9.85 6.93
CA TYR A 136 -34.16 -9.85 7.71
C TYR A 136 -32.95 -10.32 6.90
N GLU A 137 -33.10 -11.41 6.13
CA GLU A 137 -31.99 -12.00 5.37
C GLU A 137 -31.64 -11.22 4.10
N CYS A 138 -32.66 -10.83 3.32
CA CYS A 138 -32.41 -10.16 2.02
C CYS A 138 -32.07 -8.67 2.17
N PHE A 139 -32.62 -7.96 3.14
CA PHE A 139 -32.47 -6.51 3.27
C PHE A 139 -31.38 -6.11 4.25
N GLY A 140 -31.22 -6.84 5.33
CA GLY A 140 -30.25 -6.47 6.38
C GLY A 140 -28.83 -6.37 5.84
N HIS A 141 -28.41 -7.32 5.04
CA HIS A 141 -27.04 -7.42 4.59
C HIS A 141 -26.68 -6.37 3.52
N SER A 142 -27.48 -6.26 2.47
CA SER A 142 -27.21 -5.34 1.34
C SER A 142 -27.29 -3.86 1.75
N TYR A 143 -28.29 -3.48 2.56
CA TYR A 143 -28.43 -2.11 3.04
C TYR A 143 -27.35 -1.75 4.07
N SER A 144 -27.01 -2.67 4.98
CA SER A 144 -25.95 -2.45 5.96
C SER A 144 -24.60 -2.23 5.27
N GLN A 145 -24.25 -3.04 4.27
CA GLN A 145 -23.02 -2.90 3.51
C GLN A 145 -22.96 -1.57 2.74
N ASN A 146 -24.06 -1.17 2.07
CA ASN A 146 -24.13 0.11 1.40
C ASN A 146 -23.95 1.30 2.35
N LEU A 147 -24.56 1.23 3.56
CA LEU A 147 -24.44 2.28 4.57
C LEU A 147 -23.03 2.32 5.18
N GLU A 148 -22.36 1.18 5.32
CA GLU A 148 -20.98 1.09 5.77
C GLU A 148 -20.01 1.77 4.79
N GLU A 149 -20.11 1.48 3.51
CA GLU A 149 -19.34 2.15 2.46
C GLU A 149 -19.62 3.67 2.43
N MET A 150 -20.87 4.08 2.65
CA MET A 150 -21.24 5.50 2.74
C MET A 150 -20.64 6.17 3.98
N GLU A 151 -20.63 5.50 5.13
CA GLU A 151 -20.03 6.00 6.37
C GLU A 151 -18.52 6.17 6.20
N GLU A 152 -17.84 5.20 5.61
CA GLU A 152 -16.42 5.33 5.30
C GLU A 152 -16.16 6.50 4.33
N THR A 153 -16.95 6.63 3.27
CA THR A 153 -16.82 7.74 2.33
C THR A 153 -16.97 9.10 3.04
N VAL A 154 -17.89 9.22 4.00
CA VAL A 154 -18.08 10.47 4.76
C VAL A 154 -16.85 10.83 5.59
N LYS A 155 -16.12 9.87 6.15
CA LYS A 155 -14.87 10.14 6.90
C LYS A 155 -13.88 10.88 6.01
N TYR A 156 -13.69 10.44 4.75
CA TYR A 156 -12.80 11.10 3.79
C TYR A 156 -13.32 12.48 3.36
N LEU A 157 -14.64 12.66 3.22
CA LEU A 157 -15.24 13.97 2.93
C LEU A 157 -14.97 14.99 4.05
N ALA A 158 -15.04 14.55 5.30
CA ALA A 158 -14.90 15.39 6.48
C ALA A 158 -13.43 15.71 6.82
N SER A 159 -12.48 14.87 6.39
CA SER A 159 -11.08 15.00 6.73
C SER A 159 -10.36 16.09 5.94
N ASP A 160 -9.41 16.74 6.60
CA ASP A 160 -8.46 17.68 5.99
C ASP A 160 -7.03 17.11 5.95
N TYR A 161 -6.82 16.00 6.64
CA TYR A 161 -5.56 15.28 6.73
C TYR A 161 -5.79 13.81 6.38
N MET A 162 -4.97 13.24 5.53
CA MET A 162 -5.04 11.82 5.13
C MET A 162 -3.67 11.18 5.28
N ILE A 163 -3.63 10.02 5.91
CA ILE A 163 -2.44 9.17 6.00
C ILE A 163 -2.65 7.97 5.09
N VAL A 164 -1.77 7.82 4.12
CA VAL A 164 -1.72 6.69 3.20
C VAL A 164 -0.69 5.71 3.68
N THR A 165 -1.13 4.49 3.99
CA THR A 165 -0.26 3.42 4.48
C THR A 165 -0.23 2.23 3.52
N GLY A 166 0.71 1.36 3.70
CA GLY A 166 0.89 0.12 2.95
C GLY A 166 2.35 -0.32 3.02
N THR A 167 2.61 -1.61 2.82
CA THR A 167 3.96 -2.16 2.78
C THR A 167 4.78 -1.57 1.63
N ALA A 168 6.08 -1.81 1.66
CA ALA A 168 6.95 -1.45 0.54
C ALA A 168 6.41 -2.06 -0.77
N GLY A 169 6.57 -1.35 -1.89
CA GLY A 169 6.11 -1.85 -3.20
C GLY A 169 4.61 -1.72 -3.50
N ASN A 170 3.75 -1.34 -2.55
CA ASN A 170 2.29 -1.23 -2.75
C ASN A 170 1.83 0.06 -3.47
N GLY A 171 2.73 0.75 -4.15
CA GLY A 171 2.37 1.85 -5.04
C GLY A 171 1.96 3.17 -4.36
N LYS A 172 2.33 3.43 -3.09
CA LYS A 172 2.03 4.70 -2.39
C LYS A 172 2.53 5.92 -3.16
N THR A 173 3.80 5.94 -3.54
CA THR A 173 4.42 7.01 -4.34
C THR A 173 3.73 7.16 -5.68
N VAL A 174 3.48 6.04 -6.37
CA VAL A 174 2.79 6.00 -7.68
C VAL A 174 1.39 6.61 -7.57
N MET A 175 0.65 6.26 -6.51
CA MET A 175 -0.66 6.82 -6.24
C MET A 175 -0.59 8.34 -5.99
N LEU A 176 0.37 8.83 -5.20
CA LEU A 176 0.51 10.26 -4.94
C LEU A 176 0.89 11.03 -6.21
N CYS A 177 1.80 10.51 -7.05
CA CYS A 177 2.15 11.10 -8.35
C CYS A 177 0.92 11.19 -9.26
N SER A 178 0.20 10.09 -9.46
CA SER A 178 -1.02 10.06 -10.29
C SER A 178 -2.09 11.04 -9.78
N ASN A 179 -2.29 11.11 -8.46
CA ASN A 179 -3.22 12.09 -7.88
C ASN A 179 -2.75 13.54 -8.06
N ALA A 180 -1.44 13.81 -7.95
CA ALA A 180 -0.88 15.13 -8.22
C ALA A 180 -1.15 15.56 -9.68
N GLU A 181 -0.93 14.66 -10.64
CA GLU A 181 -1.22 14.89 -12.06
C GLU A 181 -2.71 15.14 -12.30
N MET A 182 -3.58 14.30 -11.75
CA MET A 182 -5.04 14.44 -11.87
C MET A 182 -5.52 15.78 -11.30
N LEU A 183 -5.02 16.18 -10.14
CA LEU A 183 -5.36 17.45 -9.51
C LEU A 183 -4.85 18.65 -10.32
N MET A 184 -3.64 18.57 -10.87
CA MET A 184 -3.11 19.61 -11.76
C MET A 184 -3.88 19.71 -13.08
N ALA A 185 -4.28 18.58 -13.66
CA ALA A 185 -5.12 18.54 -14.86
C ALA A 185 -6.49 19.20 -14.61
N ASN A 186 -7.06 19.02 -13.42
CA ASN A 186 -8.29 19.70 -12.97
C ASN A 186 -8.06 21.13 -12.48
N ASN A 187 -6.92 21.73 -12.81
CA ASN A 187 -6.59 23.10 -12.49
C ASN A 187 -6.61 23.43 -10.99
N SER A 188 -6.36 22.43 -10.13
CA SER A 188 -6.20 22.59 -8.69
C SER A 188 -4.79 23.10 -8.35
N THR A 189 -4.63 23.66 -7.14
CA THR A 189 -3.33 24.05 -6.61
C THR A 189 -2.77 22.90 -5.82
N VAL A 190 -1.65 22.33 -6.28
CA VAL A 190 -1.00 21.16 -5.69
C VAL A 190 0.45 21.47 -5.40
N LEU A 191 0.90 21.14 -4.21
CA LEU A 191 2.29 21.14 -3.79
C LEU A 191 2.67 19.70 -3.42
N PHE A 192 3.57 19.10 -4.20
CA PHE A 192 4.05 17.76 -3.95
C PHE A 192 5.51 17.80 -3.46
N LEU A 193 5.75 17.19 -2.32
CA LEU A 193 7.03 17.21 -1.61
C LEU A 193 7.46 15.77 -1.29
N ASN A 194 8.77 15.54 -1.35
CA ASN A 194 9.37 14.35 -0.79
C ASN A 194 9.83 14.67 0.64
N ALA A 195 9.38 13.89 1.61
CA ALA A 195 9.76 14.11 3.00
C ALA A 195 11.27 13.98 3.21
N ARG A 196 11.95 13.09 2.48
CA ARG A 196 13.42 12.90 2.52
C ARG A 196 14.21 14.20 2.38
N ASP A 197 13.67 15.18 1.62
CA ASP A 197 14.36 16.42 1.33
C ASP A 197 14.14 17.51 2.41
N ILE A 198 13.35 17.21 3.44
CA ILE A 198 12.92 18.19 4.45
C ILE A 198 13.78 18.03 5.72
N ASN A 199 14.74 18.94 5.92
CA ASN A 199 15.65 18.93 7.07
C ASN A 199 15.35 20.01 8.12
N GLU A 200 14.21 20.69 7.97
CA GLU A 200 13.76 21.83 8.79
C GLU A 200 12.23 21.70 8.99
N SER A 201 11.63 22.60 9.78
CA SER A 201 10.17 22.56 9.94
C SER A 201 9.45 22.65 8.58
N LEU A 202 8.34 21.91 8.45
CA LEU A 202 7.58 21.82 7.18
C LEU A 202 7.23 23.20 6.61
N PHE A 203 6.79 24.14 7.47
CA PHE A 203 6.41 25.46 7.04
C PHE A 203 7.62 26.29 6.55
N THR A 204 8.78 26.14 7.19
CA THR A 204 10.04 26.77 6.76
C THR A 204 10.50 26.23 5.42
N TYR A 205 10.43 24.92 5.24
CA TYR A 205 10.77 24.29 3.96
C TYR A 205 9.87 24.77 2.81
N ILE A 206 8.54 24.78 3.01
CA ILE A 206 7.61 25.30 2.01
C ILE A 206 7.94 26.75 1.69
N ARG A 207 8.20 27.57 2.70
CA ARG A 207 8.62 28.96 2.53
C ARG A 207 9.87 29.08 1.62
N ARG A 208 10.92 28.33 1.94
CA ARG A 208 12.18 28.33 1.18
C ARG A 208 12.01 27.89 -0.27
N LYS A 209 11.16 26.91 -0.52
CA LYS A 209 10.86 26.44 -1.88
C LYS A 209 10.02 27.42 -2.70
N MET A 210 9.20 28.24 -2.05
CA MET A 210 8.22 29.12 -2.72
C MET A 210 8.64 30.59 -2.81
N THR A 211 9.56 31.05 -1.98
CA THR A 211 9.95 32.47 -1.91
C THR A 211 11.45 32.62 -1.94
N SER A 212 11.90 33.78 -2.47
CA SER A 212 13.29 34.18 -2.34
C SER A 212 13.61 34.63 -0.90
N GLU A 213 14.89 34.60 -0.53
CA GLU A 213 15.36 35.04 0.80
C GLU A 213 14.89 36.44 1.17
N ARG A 214 14.76 37.36 0.18
CA ARG A 214 14.30 38.74 0.39
C ARG A 214 12.85 38.82 0.87
N LEU A 215 12.01 37.83 0.53
CA LEU A 215 10.58 37.83 0.83
C LEU A 215 10.20 36.89 1.99
N LYS A 216 11.17 36.27 2.66
CA LYS A 216 10.94 35.30 3.70
C LYS A 216 10.07 35.78 4.86
N TYR A 217 10.22 37.02 5.26
CA TYR A 217 9.45 37.61 6.37
C TYR A 217 7.98 37.88 6.01
N PHE A 218 7.68 38.06 4.74
CA PHE A 218 6.32 38.29 4.24
C PHE A 218 5.57 36.99 3.94
N PHE A 219 6.25 35.86 3.97
CA PHE A 219 5.66 34.57 3.59
C PHE A 219 4.41 34.18 4.42
N PRO A 220 4.34 34.33 5.73
CA PRO A 220 3.14 33.97 6.51
C PRO A 220 1.92 34.79 6.10
N LEU A 221 2.10 36.11 5.85
CA LEU A 221 1.02 36.96 5.36
C LEU A 221 0.62 36.59 3.94
N TRP A 222 1.59 36.37 3.08
CA TRP A 222 1.36 35.98 1.69
C TRP A 222 0.65 34.61 1.61
N TRP A 223 1.07 33.62 2.42
CA TRP A 223 0.40 32.32 2.53
C TRP A 223 -1.05 32.49 2.97
N SER A 224 -1.32 33.24 4.02
CA SER A 224 -2.66 33.51 4.53
C SER A 224 -3.56 34.16 3.47
N LEU A 225 -3.02 35.09 2.71
CA LEU A 225 -3.72 35.69 1.57
C LEU A 225 -4.05 34.68 0.47
N GLN A 226 -3.15 33.75 0.14
CA GLN A 226 -3.42 32.74 -0.87
C GLN A 226 -4.49 31.75 -0.38
N VAL A 227 -4.42 31.31 0.87
CA VAL A 227 -5.43 30.46 1.49
C VAL A 227 -6.80 31.16 1.49
N PHE A 228 -6.86 32.44 1.87
CA PHE A 228 -8.10 33.22 1.86
C PHE A 228 -8.68 33.35 0.44
N LYS A 229 -7.85 33.59 -0.58
CA LYS A 229 -8.27 33.57 -1.99
C LYS A 229 -8.90 32.26 -2.43
N HIS A 230 -8.23 31.15 -2.13
CA HIS A 230 -8.75 29.84 -2.46
C HIS A 230 -10.11 29.59 -1.78
N LYS A 231 -10.28 30.09 -0.54
CA LYS A 231 -11.55 30.01 0.19
C LYS A 231 -12.66 30.79 -0.52
N ILE A 232 -12.40 32.04 -0.96
CA ILE A 232 -13.35 32.87 -1.73
C ILE A 232 -13.72 32.17 -3.03
N LEU A 233 -12.73 31.63 -3.76
CA LEU A 233 -12.93 30.92 -5.01
C LEU A 233 -13.50 29.51 -4.82
N ARG A 234 -13.76 29.10 -3.58
CA ARG A 234 -14.24 27.75 -3.20
C ARG A 234 -13.35 26.63 -3.73
N LYS A 235 -12.03 26.86 -3.82
CA LYS A 235 -11.01 25.90 -4.24
C LYS A 235 -10.18 25.44 -3.05
N ASN A 236 -9.65 24.23 -3.14
CA ASN A 236 -8.71 23.71 -2.15
C ASN A 236 -7.26 23.88 -2.63
N ILE A 237 -6.35 23.93 -1.65
CA ILE A 237 -4.91 23.74 -1.83
C ILE A 237 -4.60 22.32 -1.34
N TYR A 238 -3.87 21.55 -2.12
CA TYR A 238 -3.45 20.20 -1.79
C TYR A 238 -1.95 20.17 -1.51
N ILE A 239 -1.55 19.58 -0.41
CA ILE A 239 -0.16 19.34 -0.04
C ILE A 239 0.01 17.85 0.07
N LEU A 240 0.82 17.28 -0.80
CA LEU A 240 1.15 15.84 -0.81
C LEU A 240 2.57 15.70 -0.30
N ILE A 241 2.79 14.85 0.70
CA ILE A 241 4.10 14.60 1.31
C ILE A 241 4.35 13.10 1.22
N ASP A 242 5.31 12.73 0.38
CA ASP A 242 5.63 11.32 0.18
C ASP A 242 6.76 10.86 1.08
N ALA A 243 6.72 9.57 1.43
CA ALA A 243 7.79 8.83 2.08
C ALA A 243 8.30 9.45 3.40
N ILE A 244 7.38 9.76 4.33
CA ILE A 244 7.77 10.34 5.63
C ILE A 244 8.70 9.41 6.41
N ASN A 245 8.57 8.09 6.21
CA ASN A 245 9.45 7.08 6.79
C ASN A 245 10.90 7.13 6.27
N GLU A 246 11.20 7.92 5.25
CA GLU A 246 12.54 8.14 4.73
C GLU A 246 13.16 9.43 5.28
N ASN A 247 12.52 10.07 6.25
CA ASN A 247 13.01 11.30 6.87
C ASN A 247 13.56 11.02 8.25
N ASP A 248 14.83 11.35 8.46
CA ASP A 248 15.56 11.20 9.73
C ASP A 248 15.80 12.51 10.47
N SER A 249 15.29 13.63 9.92
CA SER A 249 15.46 14.94 10.56
C SER A 249 14.62 15.04 11.83
N LYS A 250 15.29 15.14 12.96
CA LYS A 250 14.66 15.33 14.26
C LYS A 250 13.82 16.61 14.30
N GLU A 251 14.36 17.70 13.76
CA GLU A 251 13.64 19.00 13.68
C GLU A 251 12.34 18.88 12.89
N PHE A 252 12.37 18.21 11.73
CA PHE A 252 11.18 17.98 10.93
C PHE A 252 10.13 17.19 11.67
N LEU A 253 10.52 16.05 12.29
CA LEU A 253 9.58 15.16 12.97
C LEU A 253 8.98 15.81 14.22
N GLU A 254 9.78 16.47 15.06
CA GLU A 254 9.30 17.14 16.28
C GLU A 254 8.37 18.31 15.98
N THR A 255 8.56 18.99 14.86
CA THR A 255 7.73 20.14 14.43
C THR A 255 6.60 19.74 13.48
N PHE A 256 6.46 18.46 13.14
CA PHE A 256 5.52 17.98 12.13
C PHE A 256 4.07 18.27 12.49
N GLU A 257 3.65 17.96 13.72
CA GLU A 257 2.29 18.22 14.21
C GLU A 257 1.89 19.68 14.02
N ASP A 258 2.71 20.60 14.53
CA ASP A 258 2.44 22.02 14.47
C ASP A 258 2.45 22.53 13.02
N GLY A 259 3.34 21.98 12.19
CA GLY A 259 3.38 22.26 10.76
C GLY A 259 2.09 21.87 10.06
N ILE A 260 1.66 20.63 10.22
CA ILE A 260 0.41 20.12 9.62
C ILE A 260 -0.80 20.88 10.17
N TYR A 261 -0.90 21.03 11.50
CA TYR A 261 -2.03 21.72 12.13
C TYR A 261 -2.16 23.16 11.63
N SER A 262 -1.03 23.88 11.48
CA SER A 262 -1.00 25.24 10.93
C SER A 262 -1.49 25.32 9.49
N LEU A 263 -1.31 24.27 8.71
CA LEU A 263 -1.82 24.18 7.33
C LEU A 263 -3.32 23.89 7.31
N ILE A 264 -3.76 22.84 8.00
CA ILE A 264 -5.15 22.34 7.94
C ILE A 264 -6.15 23.15 8.78
N LYS A 265 -5.69 24.05 9.68
CA LYS A 265 -6.59 24.95 10.41
C LYS A 265 -7.50 25.78 9.48
N HIS A 266 -7.07 25.96 8.26
CA HIS A 266 -7.86 26.57 7.19
C HIS A 266 -8.57 25.46 6.41
N ASN A 267 -9.84 25.26 6.57
CA ASN A 267 -10.64 24.13 6.02
C ASN A 267 -10.61 23.98 4.47
N ASN A 268 -9.81 24.73 3.76
CA ASN A 268 -9.57 24.64 2.31
C ASN A 268 -8.14 24.21 1.98
N VAL A 269 -7.36 23.79 2.97
CA VAL A 269 -6.06 23.14 2.77
C VAL A 269 -6.23 21.66 3.13
N LYS A 270 -5.84 20.79 2.22
CA LYS A 270 -5.90 19.33 2.37
C LYS A 270 -4.48 18.78 2.33
N VAL A 271 -4.11 17.97 3.30
CA VAL A 271 -2.78 17.37 3.39
C VAL A 271 -2.88 15.86 3.28
N VAL A 272 -2.06 15.26 2.44
CA VAL A 272 -1.90 13.80 2.31
C VAL A 272 -0.47 13.45 2.60
N VAL A 273 -0.25 12.46 3.46
CA VAL A 273 1.08 11.98 3.84
C VAL A 273 1.16 10.49 3.57
N SER A 274 2.24 10.02 2.93
CA SER A 274 2.49 8.59 2.82
C SER A 274 3.49 8.11 3.86
N CYS A 275 3.21 6.93 4.43
CA CYS A 275 4.10 6.24 5.35
C CYS A 275 4.02 4.73 5.08
N ARG A 276 5.12 4.01 5.24
CA ARG A 276 5.08 2.54 5.23
C ARG A 276 4.41 2.04 6.51
N SER A 277 3.57 0.99 6.39
CA SER A 277 2.86 0.41 7.53
C SER A 277 3.82 -0.10 8.60
N GLU A 278 4.95 -0.66 8.18
CA GLU A 278 5.98 -1.23 9.05
C GLU A 278 6.61 -0.19 9.99
N TYR A 279 6.68 1.06 9.55
CA TYR A 279 7.24 2.16 10.34
C TYR A 279 6.20 2.94 11.13
N LEU A 280 4.93 2.93 10.68
CA LEU A 280 3.90 3.78 11.25
C LEU A 280 3.75 3.54 12.75
N ASP A 281 3.51 2.30 13.16
CA ASP A 281 3.20 1.97 14.55
C ASP A 281 4.40 2.10 15.49
N VAL A 282 5.61 1.79 14.98
CA VAL A 282 6.83 1.76 15.79
C VAL A 282 7.42 3.17 15.97
N ARG A 283 7.53 3.95 14.90
CA ARG A 283 8.32 5.20 14.94
C ARG A 283 7.47 6.45 14.72
N TYR A 284 6.54 6.42 13.75
CA TYR A 284 5.93 7.65 13.22
C TYR A 284 4.56 7.96 13.81
N LYS A 285 3.87 7.00 14.44
CA LYS A 285 2.53 7.19 15.01
C LYS A 285 2.44 8.37 15.96
N LYS A 286 3.42 8.52 16.83
CA LYS A 286 3.51 9.64 17.80
C LYS A 286 3.62 11.02 17.15
N TYR A 287 4.09 11.12 15.91
CA TYR A 287 4.21 12.37 15.17
C TYR A 287 3.03 12.62 14.23
N LEU A 288 2.50 11.53 13.62
CA LEU A 288 1.46 11.61 12.61
C LEU A 288 0.04 11.57 13.20
N LEU A 289 -0.13 10.99 14.39
CA LEU A 289 -1.41 10.69 15.04
C LEU A 289 -1.45 11.22 16.46
N THR A 290 -1.13 12.48 16.61
CA THR A 290 -1.35 13.19 17.87
C THR A 290 -2.84 13.45 18.08
N GLU A 291 -3.27 13.68 19.32
CA GLU A 291 -4.68 13.96 19.65
C GLU A 291 -5.32 15.07 18.79
N LYS A 292 -4.51 16.10 18.42
CA LYS A 292 -5.00 17.21 17.58
C LYS A 292 -5.20 16.80 16.10
N LEU A 293 -4.37 15.91 15.59
CA LEU A 293 -4.43 15.47 14.19
C LEU A 293 -5.40 14.32 13.98
N GLU A 294 -5.53 13.40 14.94
CA GLU A 294 -6.36 12.20 14.86
C GLU A 294 -7.83 12.52 14.55
N GLN A 295 -8.38 13.56 15.18
CA GLN A 295 -9.76 13.99 14.96
C GLN A 295 -10.03 14.50 13.52
N ARG A 296 -8.99 14.86 12.79
CA ARG A 296 -9.05 15.39 11.42
C ARG A 296 -8.46 14.42 10.38
N ALA A 297 -7.92 13.30 10.85
CA ALA A 297 -7.27 12.31 10.03
C ALA A 297 -8.25 11.33 9.41
N SER A 298 -7.92 10.87 8.22
CA SER A 298 -8.45 9.66 7.62
C SER A 298 -7.28 8.77 7.20
N PHE A 299 -7.53 7.46 7.20
CA PHE A 299 -6.53 6.46 6.86
C PHE A 299 -6.90 5.77 5.57
N LEU A 300 -5.93 5.62 4.69
CA LEU A 300 -6.04 4.82 3.49
C LEU A 300 -4.96 3.74 3.51
N ASN A 301 -5.37 2.50 3.70
CA ASN A 301 -4.46 1.36 3.65
C ASN A 301 -4.53 0.69 2.28
N LEU A 302 -3.46 0.79 1.50
CA LEU A 302 -3.39 0.22 0.15
C LEU A 302 -3.31 -1.32 0.12
N GLN A 303 -3.05 -1.96 1.26
CA GLN A 303 -3.04 -3.44 1.35
C GLN A 303 -4.44 -4.05 1.44
N ALA A 304 -5.43 -3.26 1.91
CA ALA A 304 -6.78 -3.76 2.14
C ALA A 304 -7.60 -3.93 0.86
N ASP A 305 -7.15 -3.33 -0.24
CA ASP A 305 -7.88 -3.30 -1.50
C ASP A 305 -7.37 -4.33 -2.50
N LYS A 306 -8.30 -4.96 -3.21
CA LYS A 306 -8.00 -5.82 -4.36
C LYS A 306 -8.35 -5.09 -5.66
N TYR A 307 -7.60 -5.40 -6.71
CA TYR A 307 -7.95 -4.97 -8.05
C TYR A 307 -9.18 -5.72 -8.56
N SER A 308 -10.06 -5.02 -9.27
CA SER A 308 -11.10 -5.71 -10.07
C SER A 308 -10.49 -6.29 -11.34
N ASP A 309 -11.14 -7.28 -11.94
CA ASP A 309 -10.69 -7.90 -13.19
C ASP A 309 -10.46 -6.87 -14.29
N ILE A 310 -11.36 -5.88 -14.40
CA ILE A 310 -11.22 -4.76 -15.36
C ILE A 310 -9.98 -3.91 -15.07
N ALA A 311 -9.64 -3.71 -13.80
CA ALA A 311 -8.46 -2.95 -13.41
C ALA A 311 -7.18 -3.74 -13.69
N ILE A 312 -7.19 -5.06 -13.45
CA ILE A 312 -6.10 -5.98 -13.77
C ILE A 312 -5.83 -5.95 -15.28
N GLU A 313 -6.84 -6.17 -16.12
CA GLU A 313 -6.72 -6.13 -17.57
C GLU A 313 -6.13 -4.81 -18.07
N ARG A 314 -6.61 -3.69 -17.53
CA ARG A 314 -6.09 -2.38 -17.90
C ARG A 314 -4.64 -2.20 -17.48
N MET A 315 -4.28 -2.68 -16.30
CA MET A 315 -2.91 -2.63 -15.77
C MET A 315 -1.97 -3.41 -16.70
N PHE A 316 -2.30 -4.65 -17.03
CA PHE A 316 -1.48 -5.47 -17.90
C PHE A 316 -1.29 -4.83 -19.28
N ARG A 317 -2.35 -4.34 -19.92
CA ARG A 317 -2.24 -3.62 -21.21
C ARG A 317 -1.32 -2.41 -21.14
N ASN A 318 -1.37 -1.65 -20.04
CA ASN A 318 -0.49 -0.50 -19.88
C ASN A 318 0.98 -0.94 -19.80
N TYR A 319 1.27 -2.00 -19.02
CA TYR A 319 2.61 -2.57 -18.87
C TYR A 319 3.09 -3.22 -20.16
N GLU A 320 2.27 -4.02 -20.85
CA GLU A 320 2.57 -4.60 -22.17
C GLU A 320 3.00 -3.52 -23.17
N THR A 321 2.24 -2.43 -23.23
CA THR A 321 2.54 -1.31 -24.12
C THR A 321 3.85 -0.62 -23.74
N HIS A 322 4.07 -0.38 -22.46
CA HIS A 322 5.25 0.35 -21.98
C HIS A 322 6.55 -0.43 -22.19
N TYR A 323 6.54 -1.73 -21.86
CA TYR A 323 7.71 -2.60 -21.98
C TYR A 323 7.81 -3.31 -23.33
N ASN A 324 6.99 -2.91 -24.31
CA ASN A 324 6.96 -3.51 -25.65
C ASN A 324 6.84 -5.05 -25.62
N PHE A 325 6.10 -5.58 -24.66
CA PHE A 325 5.82 -7.00 -24.57
C PHE A 325 4.66 -7.35 -25.52
N THR A 326 4.85 -8.34 -26.38
CA THR A 326 3.87 -8.76 -27.38
C THR A 326 3.45 -10.23 -27.25
N GLY A 327 3.96 -10.93 -26.22
CA GLY A 327 3.59 -12.30 -25.92
C GLY A 327 2.21 -12.40 -25.25
N GLU A 328 1.74 -13.61 -25.05
CA GLU A 328 0.50 -13.88 -24.32
C GLU A 328 0.79 -14.21 -22.86
N ILE A 329 -0.03 -13.68 -21.96
CA ILE A 329 0.02 -13.99 -20.52
C ILE A 329 -1.29 -14.69 -20.15
N SER A 330 -1.19 -15.93 -19.62
CA SER A 330 -2.38 -16.66 -19.17
C SER A 330 -3.08 -15.96 -18.00
N GLU A 331 -4.39 -16.15 -17.86
CA GLU A 331 -5.17 -15.58 -16.77
C GLU A 331 -4.65 -16.01 -15.39
N LEU A 332 -4.20 -17.26 -15.25
CA LEU A 332 -3.57 -17.77 -14.03
C LEU A 332 -2.30 -16.99 -13.66
N VAL A 333 -1.47 -16.65 -14.64
CA VAL A 333 -0.26 -15.85 -14.43
C VAL A 333 -0.63 -14.42 -14.08
N LYS A 334 -1.59 -13.81 -14.75
CA LYS A 334 -2.09 -12.47 -14.42
C LYS A 334 -2.62 -12.39 -13.00
N GLU A 335 -3.41 -13.37 -12.56
CA GLU A 335 -3.92 -13.45 -11.20
C GLU A 335 -2.78 -13.53 -10.17
N LYS A 336 -1.80 -14.42 -10.38
CA LYS A 336 -0.64 -14.56 -9.50
C LYS A 336 0.19 -13.27 -9.42
N LEU A 337 0.41 -12.58 -10.53
CA LEU A 337 1.16 -11.33 -10.60
C LEU A 337 0.40 -10.17 -9.96
N SER A 338 -0.91 -10.07 -10.17
CA SER A 338 -1.73 -8.93 -9.70
C SER A 338 -1.83 -8.81 -8.17
N ASN A 339 -1.52 -9.89 -7.45
CA ASN A 339 -1.46 -9.87 -5.99
C ASN A 339 -0.31 -9.00 -5.43
N GLN A 340 0.70 -8.68 -6.27
CA GLN A 340 1.88 -7.93 -5.88
C GLN A 340 2.34 -7.00 -7.01
N LEU A 341 2.09 -5.70 -6.90
CA LEU A 341 2.43 -4.73 -7.96
C LEU A 341 3.90 -4.73 -8.36
N LEU A 342 4.80 -4.94 -7.41
CA LEU A 342 6.22 -5.02 -7.74
C LEU A 342 6.54 -6.28 -8.54
N LEU A 343 5.85 -7.38 -8.30
CA LEU A 343 6.03 -8.61 -9.08
C LEU A 343 5.59 -8.40 -10.55
N VAL A 344 4.52 -7.62 -10.77
CA VAL A 344 4.13 -7.18 -12.13
C VAL A 344 5.26 -6.39 -12.79
N LYS A 345 5.84 -5.43 -12.07
CA LYS A 345 6.96 -4.62 -12.58
C LYS A 345 8.16 -5.51 -12.93
N ILE A 346 8.60 -6.35 -11.99
CA ILE A 346 9.73 -7.30 -12.21
C ILE A 346 9.47 -8.20 -13.43
N PHE A 347 8.24 -8.69 -13.58
CA PHE A 347 7.88 -9.53 -14.71
C PHE A 347 8.10 -8.79 -16.02
N PHE A 348 7.56 -7.59 -16.17
CA PHE A 348 7.67 -6.84 -17.42
C PHE A 348 9.08 -6.30 -17.67
N GLU A 349 9.88 -6.01 -16.66
CA GLU A 349 11.31 -5.68 -16.81
C GLU A 349 12.11 -6.88 -17.35
N VAL A 350 11.83 -8.09 -16.87
CA VAL A 350 12.49 -9.32 -17.33
C VAL A 350 12.06 -9.71 -18.75
N TYR A 351 10.83 -9.41 -19.12
CA TYR A 351 10.26 -9.75 -20.43
C TYR A 351 10.19 -8.56 -21.39
N GLU A 352 10.90 -7.48 -21.12
CA GLU A 352 10.95 -6.30 -21.98
C GLU A 352 11.35 -6.66 -23.43
N GLY A 353 10.56 -6.18 -24.41
CA GLY A 353 10.78 -6.41 -25.82
C GLY A 353 10.60 -7.85 -26.30
N LYS A 354 10.14 -8.78 -25.43
CA LYS A 354 9.96 -10.19 -25.79
C LYS A 354 8.55 -10.46 -26.30
N ASN A 355 8.43 -11.53 -27.09
CA ASN A 355 7.18 -12.04 -27.64
C ASN A 355 6.84 -13.45 -27.14
N ASP A 356 7.50 -13.90 -26.07
CA ASP A 356 7.31 -15.21 -25.48
C ASP A 356 5.94 -15.29 -24.80
N SER A 357 5.18 -16.36 -25.08
CA SER A 357 3.93 -16.62 -24.36
C SER A 357 4.22 -17.26 -23.01
N VAL A 358 3.66 -16.70 -21.94
CA VAL A 358 3.89 -17.14 -20.56
C VAL A 358 2.60 -17.74 -20.01
N TYR A 359 2.55 -19.07 -19.98
CA TYR A 359 1.41 -19.84 -19.48
C TYR A 359 1.58 -20.24 -18.01
N GLU A 360 2.84 -20.29 -17.52
CA GLU A 360 3.20 -20.60 -16.15
C GLU A 360 4.23 -19.61 -15.62
N LEU A 361 4.04 -19.15 -14.39
CA LEU A 361 4.97 -18.25 -13.72
C LEU A 361 6.03 -19.06 -12.98
N ASN A 362 7.22 -19.16 -13.56
CA ASN A 362 8.39 -19.68 -12.86
C ASN A 362 9.09 -18.54 -12.10
N LYS A 363 8.75 -18.39 -10.83
CA LYS A 363 9.29 -17.32 -9.96
C LYS A 363 10.81 -17.46 -9.77
N TYR A 364 11.34 -18.68 -9.72
CA TYR A 364 12.78 -18.90 -9.61
C TYR A 364 13.52 -18.26 -10.80
N LYS A 365 13.12 -18.60 -12.03
CA LYS A 365 13.70 -18.04 -13.24
C LYS A 365 13.50 -16.52 -13.31
N LEU A 366 12.34 -16.04 -12.87
CA LEU A 366 12.03 -14.62 -12.86
C LEU A 366 12.96 -13.85 -11.92
N TYR A 367 13.10 -14.28 -10.67
CA TYR A 367 13.98 -13.63 -9.70
C TYR A 367 15.46 -13.74 -10.09
N LYS A 368 15.89 -14.90 -10.60
CA LYS A 368 17.25 -15.08 -11.12
C LYS A 368 17.55 -14.03 -12.18
N THR A 369 16.74 -13.97 -13.23
CA THR A 369 16.95 -13.03 -14.33
C THR A 369 16.89 -11.58 -13.85
N TYR A 370 15.97 -11.26 -12.95
CA TYR A 370 15.86 -9.91 -12.39
C TYR A 370 17.12 -9.49 -11.60
N ILE A 371 17.61 -10.35 -10.69
CA ILE A 371 18.83 -10.08 -9.92
C ILE A 371 20.06 -10.00 -10.82
N ASP A 372 20.14 -10.86 -11.83
CA ASP A 372 21.27 -10.85 -12.78
C ASP A 372 21.31 -9.57 -13.62
N ASN A 373 20.15 -9.01 -13.96
CA ASN A 373 19.99 -7.78 -14.74
C ASN A 373 20.07 -6.49 -13.91
N LEU A 374 20.23 -6.56 -12.58
CA LEU A 374 20.38 -5.35 -11.77
C LEU A 374 21.58 -4.53 -12.22
N GLU A 375 21.33 -3.31 -12.68
CA GLU A 375 22.37 -2.36 -13.11
C GLU A 375 23.17 -1.81 -11.93
N ASP A 376 22.52 -1.66 -10.76
CA ASP A 376 23.17 -1.20 -9.53
C ASP A 376 23.99 -2.33 -8.91
N ILE A 377 25.29 -2.33 -9.25
CA ILE A 377 26.26 -3.34 -8.76
C ILE A 377 26.34 -3.32 -7.24
N GLU A 378 26.24 -2.14 -6.62
CA GLU A 378 26.34 -2.00 -5.18
C GLU A 378 25.12 -2.60 -4.46
N LEU A 379 23.91 -2.35 -4.97
CA LEU A 379 22.69 -3.00 -4.49
C LEU A 379 22.77 -4.52 -4.64
N LYS A 380 23.24 -5.01 -5.79
CA LYS A 380 23.41 -6.44 -6.04
C LYS A 380 24.35 -7.12 -5.03
N GLU A 381 25.46 -6.46 -4.70
CA GLU A 381 26.39 -6.95 -3.68
C GLU A 381 25.78 -6.96 -2.28
N ILE A 382 25.03 -5.91 -1.89
CA ILE A 382 24.35 -5.84 -0.60
C ILE A 382 23.29 -6.93 -0.48
N VAL A 383 22.51 -7.16 -1.52
CA VAL A 383 21.47 -8.20 -1.59
C VAL A 383 22.08 -9.59 -1.36
N LYS A 384 23.21 -9.90 -2.03
CA LYS A 384 23.91 -11.17 -1.88
C LYS A 384 24.49 -11.32 -0.47
N LYS A 385 25.17 -10.30 0.05
CA LYS A 385 25.70 -10.30 1.41
C LYS A 385 24.63 -10.49 2.47
N LEU A 386 23.47 -9.86 2.32
CA LEU A 386 22.36 -10.03 3.24
C LEU A 386 21.88 -11.49 3.27
N ALA A 387 21.68 -12.10 2.09
CA ALA A 387 21.26 -13.49 1.99
C ALA A 387 22.29 -14.45 2.60
N GLN A 388 23.58 -14.23 2.32
CA GLN A 388 24.68 -15.00 2.90
C GLN A 388 24.70 -14.87 4.43
N PHE A 389 24.60 -13.65 4.95
CA PHE A 389 24.58 -13.40 6.39
C PHE A 389 23.39 -14.05 7.07
N MET A 390 22.21 -13.96 6.46
CA MET A 390 20.99 -14.62 6.95
C MET A 390 21.18 -16.14 7.05
N PHE A 391 21.81 -16.73 6.05
CA PHE A 391 22.07 -18.17 6.01
C PHE A 391 23.09 -18.58 7.07
N GLU A 392 24.22 -17.89 7.18
CA GLU A 392 25.32 -18.20 8.13
C GLU A 392 24.89 -18.07 9.59
N GLU A 393 24.13 -17.01 9.92
CA GLU A 393 23.65 -16.75 11.28
C GLU A 393 22.37 -17.53 11.63
N GLY A 394 21.71 -18.15 10.65
CA GLY A 394 20.41 -18.82 10.85
C GLY A 394 19.29 -17.86 11.28
N ARG A 395 19.42 -16.58 10.93
CA ARG A 395 18.47 -15.52 11.24
C ARG A 395 17.97 -14.89 9.96
N TYR A 396 16.70 -15.07 9.66
CA TYR A 396 16.10 -14.77 8.35
C TYR A 396 15.28 -13.50 8.31
N GLU A 397 15.29 -12.73 9.40
CA GLU A 397 14.59 -11.44 9.52
C GLU A 397 15.35 -10.50 10.43
N ASN A 398 15.14 -9.22 10.23
CA ASN A 398 15.63 -8.15 11.11
C ASN A 398 17.16 -8.20 11.32
N ILE A 399 17.89 -8.24 10.23
CA ILE A 399 19.36 -8.21 10.28
C ILE A 399 19.82 -6.80 10.58
N GLU A 400 20.65 -6.66 11.60
CA GLU A 400 21.22 -5.39 12.02
C GLU A 400 22.08 -4.80 10.89
N LEU A 401 21.76 -3.58 10.46
CA LEU A 401 22.49 -2.92 9.37
C LEU A 401 23.98 -2.78 9.66
N SER A 402 24.33 -2.56 10.93
CA SER A 402 25.72 -2.48 11.40
C SER A 402 26.53 -3.75 11.14
N LYS A 403 25.89 -4.93 11.16
CA LYS A 403 26.54 -6.22 10.92
C LYS A 403 26.87 -6.50 9.45
N LEU A 404 26.14 -5.85 8.53
CA LEU A 404 26.42 -5.98 7.10
C LEU A 404 27.63 -5.16 6.65
N GLY A 405 28.24 -4.35 7.54
CA GLY A 405 29.37 -3.49 7.19
C GLY A 405 29.04 -2.41 6.16
N VAL A 406 27.78 -2.07 6.01
CA VAL A 406 27.32 -1.05 5.07
C VAL A 406 27.40 0.32 5.73
N ALA A 407 28.09 1.26 5.09
CA ALA A 407 28.21 2.62 5.58
C ALA A 407 26.85 3.35 5.57
N ARG A 408 26.62 4.25 6.55
CA ARG A 408 25.36 4.99 6.70
C ARG A 408 24.96 5.82 5.48
N ASP A 409 25.92 6.28 4.70
CA ASP A 409 25.68 7.04 3.46
C ASP A 409 25.04 6.18 2.35
N LYS A 410 25.18 4.85 2.43
CA LYS A 410 24.57 3.87 1.53
C LYS A 410 23.13 3.47 1.91
N TYR A 411 22.60 4.01 2.98
CA TYR A 411 21.23 3.76 3.43
C TYR A 411 20.17 3.99 2.32
N LYS A 412 20.40 4.96 1.46
CA LYS A 412 19.50 5.26 0.32
C LYS A 412 19.44 4.15 -0.73
N ILE A 413 20.52 3.38 -0.86
CA ILE A 413 20.60 2.25 -1.78
C ILE A 413 19.85 1.05 -1.18
N ILE A 414 20.02 0.86 0.14
CA ILE A 414 19.38 -0.25 0.85
C ILE A 414 17.87 -0.10 0.91
N ASP A 415 17.34 1.13 1.09
CA ASP A 415 15.88 1.35 1.04
C ASP A 415 15.38 1.42 -0.41
N SER A 416 15.49 0.30 -1.09
CA SER A 416 15.18 0.10 -2.51
C SER A 416 13.84 -0.62 -2.71
N SER A 417 13.57 -1.04 -3.92
CA SER A 417 12.43 -1.92 -4.22
C SER A 417 12.63 -3.36 -3.74
N ILE A 418 13.88 -3.78 -3.46
CA ILE A 418 14.24 -5.15 -3.05
C ILE A 418 14.39 -5.24 -1.54
N LEU A 419 15.00 -4.23 -0.92
CA LEU A 419 15.31 -4.19 0.49
C LEU A 419 14.49 -3.11 1.21
N VAL A 420 14.19 -3.34 2.47
CA VAL A 420 13.53 -2.40 3.36
C VAL A 420 14.28 -2.30 4.68
N CYS A 421 14.58 -1.07 5.09
CA CYS A 421 15.11 -0.81 6.42
C CYS A 421 13.99 -0.42 7.37
N ARG A 422 14.08 -0.82 8.62
CA ARG A 422 13.18 -0.41 9.69
C ARG A 422 13.90 -0.30 11.03
N ASP A 423 13.34 0.50 11.94
CA ASP A 423 13.84 0.56 13.31
C ASP A 423 13.11 -0.47 14.16
N LEU A 424 13.85 -1.22 14.95
CA LEU A 424 13.33 -2.04 16.03
C LEU A 424 13.58 -1.36 17.37
N ILE A 425 12.55 -1.32 18.21
CA ILE A 425 12.69 -0.87 19.59
C ILE A 425 13.32 -2.01 20.40
N LYS A 426 14.53 -1.83 20.90
CA LYS A 426 15.09 -2.70 21.92
C LYS A 426 14.42 -2.34 23.24
N ASN A 427 13.72 -3.28 23.85
CA ASN A 427 13.22 -3.16 25.23
C ASN A 427 14.40 -3.15 26.20
N ALA A 428 15.10 -2.03 26.30
CA ALA A 428 16.03 -1.77 27.39
C ALA A 428 15.18 -1.31 28.58
N GLY A 429 15.04 -2.16 29.57
CA GLY A 429 14.36 -1.82 30.81
C GLY A 429 14.85 -0.47 31.36
N ASN A 430 13.92 0.44 31.52
CA ASN A 430 14.03 1.73 32.20
C ASN A 430 15.00 2.76 31.60
N ILE A 431 14.50 3.71 30.84
CA ILE A 431 14.95 5.12 30.70
C ILE A 431 15.23 5.60 29.25
N ARG A 432 15.68 4.79 28.30
CA ARG A 432 15.78 5.18 26.87
C ARG A 432 15.37 4.04 25.98
N GLU A 433 14.40 4.29 25.08
CA GLU A 433 14.13 3.41 23.94
C GLU A 433 15.34 3.50 22.99
N GLU A 434 16.19 2.48 22.98
CA GLU A 434 17.23 2.33 21.96
C GLU A 434 16.59 1.70 20.73
N THR A 435 16.64 2.40 19.61
CA THR A 435 16.22 1.89 18.31
C THR A 435 17.43 1.34 17.57
N GLU A 436 17.29 0.18 16.99
CA GLU A 436 18.27 -0.45 16.12
C GLU A 436 17.74 -0.53 14.70
N GLU A 437 18.55 -0.08 13.75
CA GLU A 437 18.21 -0.17 12.34
C GLU A 437 18.45 -1.57 11.82
N VAL A 438 17.42 -2.19 11.27
CA VAL A 438 17.48 -3.52 10.68
C VAL A 438 17.03 -3.49 9.22
N VAL A 439 17.59 -4.39 8.43
CA VAL A 439 17.27 -4.58 7.03
C VAL A 439 16.59 -5.93 6.81
N ASN A 440 15.63 -5.93 5.90
CA ASN A 440 14.90 -7.11 5.45
C ASN A 440 14.73 -7.07 3.93
N PHE A 441 14.45 -8.22 3.34
CA PHE A 441 13.89 -8.25 2.00
C PHE A 441 12.46 -7.71 2.01
N VAL A 442 12.08 -7.00 0.95
CA VAL A 442 10.70 -6.52 0.76
C VAL A 442 9.73 -7.70 0.61
N TYR A 443 10.19 -8.78 -0.03
CA TYR A 443 9.45 -10.01 -0.24
C TYR A 443 10.14 -11.21 0.35
N ASP A 444 9.41 -11.97 1.15
CA ASP A 444 9.88 -13.23 1.71
C ASP A 444 10.26 -14.22 0.61
N GLU A 445 9.48 -14.29 -0.46
CA GLU A 445 9.79 -15.15 -1.61
C GLU A 445 11.15 -14.85 -2.25
N MET A 446 11.55 -13.58 -2.36
CA MET A 446 12.88 -13.21 -2.90
C MET A 446 13.99 -13.57 -1.92
N ARG A 447 13.75 -13.36 -0.61
CA ARG A 447 14.65 -13.84 0.46
C ARG A 447 14.88 -15.35 0.33
N ASP A 448 13.80 -16.10 0.26
CA ASP A 448 13.83 -17.56 0.24
C ASP A 448 14.53 -18.08 -1.02
N TYR A 449 14.31 -17.43 -2.17
CA TYR A 449 15.04 -17.68 -3.40
C TYR A 449 16.55 -17.45 -3.22
N LEU A 450 16.96 -16.32 -2.65
CA LEU A 450 18.39 -15.99 -2.49
C LEU A 450 19.09 -16.88 -1.46
N ILE A 451 18.39 -17.28 -0.37
CA ILE A 451 18.87 -18.27 0.58
C ILE A 451 19.05 -19.63 -0.12
N THR A 452 18.11 -20.02 -0.98
CA THR A 452 18.25 -21.24 -1.80
C THR A 452 19.51 -21.18 -2.67
N GLN A 453 19.80 -20.02 -3.26
CA GLN A 453 21.06 -19.86 -4.03
C GLN A 453 22.31 -20.06 -3.16
N GLN A 454 22.31 -19.56 -1.91
CA GLN A 454 23.42 -19.78 -0.99
C GLN A 454 23.57 -21.26 -0.64
N ILE A 455 22.47 -21.98 -0.42
CA ILE A 455 22.49 -23.42 -0.16
C ILE A 455 23.12 -24.17 -1.34
N LEU A 456 22.69 -23.86 -2.57
CA LEU A 456 23.20 -24.50 -3.77
C LEU A 456 24.71 -24.24 -3.95
N ILE A 457 25.14 -22.99 -3.80
CA ILE A 457 26.58 -22.62 -3.89
C ILE A 457 27.43 -23.36 -2.84
N ILE A 458 26.94 -23.49 -1.60
CA ILE A 458 27.67 -24.16 -0.54
C ILE A 458 27.69 -25.68 -0.75
N CYS A 459 26.64 -26.24 -1.34
CA CYS A 459 26.53 -27.70 -1.56
C CYS A 459 27.14 -28.14 -2.91
N GLU A 460 27.54 -27.19 -3.77
CA GLU A 460 28.25 -27.50 -5.03
C GLU A 460 29.69 -27.92 -4.68
N ASP A 461 30.14 -29.02 -5.26
CA ASP A 461 31.48 -29.53 -5.10
C ASP A 461 32.45 -29.02 -6.20
N GLU A 462 33.73 -29.48 -6.17
CA GLU A 462 34.74 -29.07 -7.14
C GLU A 462 34.45 -29.55 -8.57
N VAL A 463 33.48 -30.46 -8.76
CA VAL A 463 33.08 -31.05 -10.05
C VAL A 463 31.73 -30.47 -10.51
N GLU A 464 31.24 -29.41 -9.87
CA GLU A 464 29.93 -28.79 -10.10
C GLU A 464 28.72 -29.75 -9.85
N GLU A 465 28.92 -30.80 -9.03
CA GLU A 465 27.85 -31.67 -8.58
C GLU A 465 27.32 -31.21 -7.21
N ILE A 466 26.03 -31.44 -6.95
CA ILE A 466 25.41 -31.08 -5.68
C ILE A 466 25.57 -32.20 -4.66
N ASP A 467 26.21 -31.91 -3.53
CA ASP A 467 26.33 -32.82 -2.40
C ASP A 467 24.94 -33.04 -1.74
N THR A 468 24.33 -34.16 -2.09
CA THR A 468 23.00 -34.57 -1.63
C THR A 468 22.88 -34.64 -0.12
N GLU A 469 23.88 -35.21 0.58
CA GLU A 469 23.84 -35.38 2.03
C GLU A 469 23.97 -34.03 2.74
N LYS A 470 24.73 -33.12 2.19
CA LYS A 470 24.86 -31.76 2.72
C LYS A 470 23.55 -30.97 2.57
N VAL A 471 22.85 -31.08 1.43
CA VAL A 471 21.51 -30.49 1.25
C VAL A 471 20.54 -31.04 2.30
N LYS A 472 20.47 -32.37 2.47
CA LYS A 472 19.61 -33.01 3.46
C LYS A 472 19.89 -32.51 4.89
N SER A 473 21.18 -32.41 5.25
CA SER A 473 21.60 -31.89 6.56
C SER A 473 21.13 -30.44 6.80
N ILE A 474 21.25 -29.57 5.80
CA ILE A 474 20.81 -28.18 5.89
C ILE A 474 19.29 -28.10 6.02
N ILE A 475 18.55 -28.85 5.24
CA ILE A 475 17.08 -28.88 5.34
C ILE A 475 16.64 -29.39 6.71
N LEU A 476 17.29 -30.42 7.24
CA LEU A 476 17.01 -30.93 8.59
C LEU A 476 17.28 -29.87 9.68
N ASP A 477 18.34 -29.07 9.54
CA ASP A 477 18.63 -27.96 10.46
C ASP A 477 17.54 -26.90 10.40
N PHE A 478 17.10 -26.50 9.20
CA PHE A 478 15.98 -25.57 9.03
C PHE A 478 14.68 -26.08 9.64
N VAL A 479 14.44 -27.40 9.49
CA VAL A 479 13.31 -28.10 10.11
C VAL A 479 13.39 -28.00 11.63
N ASN A 480 14.53 -28.32 12.21
CA ASN A 480 14.73 -28.36 13.66
C ASN A 480 14.64 -26.98 14.29
N LYS A 481 15.13 -25.96 13.59
CA LYS A 481 15.06 -24.56 14.02
C LYS A 481 13.72 -23.90 13.75
N ASN A 482 12.79 -24.58 13.07
CA ASN A 482 11.49 -24.06 12.62
C ASN A 482 11.65 -22.71 11.86
N ALA A 483 12.61 -22.69 10.93
CA ALA A 483 12.98 -21.50 10.18
C ALA A 483 11.77 -20.95 9.38
N ASN A 484 11.50 -19.64 9.47
CA ASN A 484 10.37 -19.01 8.80
C ASN A 484 10.51 -18.94 7.26
N CYS A 485 11.72 -19.16 6.72
CA CYS A 485 11.97 -19.26 5.28
C CYS A 485 11.87 -20.69 4.72
N LEU A 486 11.69 -21.68 5.58
CA LEU A 486 11.78 -23.08 5.21
C LEU A 486 10.82 -23.47 4.08
N GLU A 487 9.58 -23.00 4.14
CA GLU A 487 8.55 -23.29 3.13
C GLU A 487 8.99 -22.83 1.74
N GLY A 488 9.45 -21.60 1.62
CA GLY A 488 9.92 -21.04 0.36
C GLY A 488 11.20 -21.70 -0.14
N VAL A 489 12.16 -21.96 0.76
CA VAL A 489 13.42 -22.62 0.43
C VAL A 489 13.19 -24.03 -0.10
N VAL A 490 12.36 -24.84 0.58
CA VAL A 490 12.00 -26.20 0.11
C VAL A 490 11.33 -26.15 -1.25
N ASN A 491 10.42 -25.18 -1.48
CA ASN A 491 9.76 -25.03 -2.77
C ASN A 491 10.77 -24.69 -3.90
N TYR A 492 11.72 -23.78 -3.64
CA TYR A 492 12.73 -23.44 -4.65
C TYR A 492 13.74 -24.56 -4.89
N LEU A 493 14.17 -25.31 -3.86
CA LEU A 493 15.01 -26.49 -3.99
C LEU A 493 14.30 -27.59 -4.78
N PHE A 494 13.03 -27.85 -4.48
CA PHE A 494 12.22 -28.81 -5.21
C PHE A 494 12.16 -28.47 -6.70
N ASN A 495 11.86 -27.22 -7.04
CA ASN A 495 11.82 -26.77 -8.44
C ASN A 495 13.19 -26.89 -9.14
N TYR A 496 14.27 -26.61 -8.42
CA TYR A 496 15.63 -26.74 -8.95
C TYR A 496 15.97 -28.21 -9.23
N PHE A 497 15.80 -29.11 -8.24
CA PHE A 497 16.12 -30.52 -8.39
C PHE A 497 15.19 -31.24 -9.38
N PHE A 498 13.95 -30.79 -9.48
CA PHE A 498 13.05 -31.27 -10.51
C PHE A 498 13.54 -30.89 -11.92
N ALA A 499 14.04 -29.68 -12.11
CA ALA A 499 14.61 -29.24 -13.38
C ALA A 499 15.93 -29.94 -13.73
N THR A 500 16.72 -30.33 -12.73
CA THR A 500 17.99 -31.03 -12.90
C THR A 500 17.86 -32.56 -12.84
N SER A 501 16.61 -33.07 -12.64
CA SER A 501 16.29 -34.51 -12.57
C SER A 501 17.02 -35.27 -11.44
N ASN A 502 17.26 -34.62 -10.30
CA ASN A 502 17.83 -35.25 -9.11
C ASN A 502 16.72 -35.95 -8.30
N GLU A 503 16.43 -37.20 -8.65
CA GLU A 503 15.33 -37.99 -8.08
C GLU A 503 15.46 -38.18 -6.57
N GLU A 504 16.68 -38.41 -6.05
CA GLU A 504 16.93 -38.66 -4.64
C GLU A 504 16.55 -37.47 -3.76
N LEU A 505 16.94 -36.25 -4.15
CA LEU A 505 16.59 -35.04 -3.41
C LEU A 505 15.11 -34.70 -3.56
N ILE A 506 14.48 -34.99 -4.68
CA ILE A 506 13.04 -34.83 -4.87
C ILE A 506 12.27 -35.73 -3.90
N GLU A 507 12.63 -37.02 -3.82
CA GLU A 507 11.99 -37.98 -2.89
C GLU A 507 12.17 -37.53 -1.44
N TYR A 508 13.38 -37.14 -1.05
CA TYR A 508 13.65 -36.65 0.30
C TYR A 508 12.80 -35.41 0.66
N LEU A 509 12.73 -34.42 -0.23
CA LEU A 509 11.93 -33.23 0.02
C LEU A 509 10.43 -33.54 0.12
N LEU A 510 9.91 -34.45 -0.70
CA LEU A 510 8.52 -34.91 -0.63
C LEU A 510 8.24 -35.63 0.69
N GLU A 511 9.14 -36.52 1.14
CA GLU A 511 8.99 -37.20 2.43
C GLU A 511 8.95 -36.24 3.61
N GLU A 512 9.83 -35.22 3.61
CA GLU A 512 9.84 -34.21 4.67
C GLU A 512 8.57 -33.35 4.67
N ILE A 513 8.00 -33.05 3.53
CA ILE A 513 6.71 -32.37 3.39
C ILE A 513 5.58 -33.24 3.97
N ILE A 514 5.54 -34.54 3.62
CA ILE A 514 4.52 -35.50 4.07
C ILE A 514 4.62 -35.73 5.59
N LYS A 515 5.82 -35.99 6.13
CA LYS A 515 6.05 -36.16 7.56
C LYS A 515 5.53 -35.01 8.40
N ARG A 516 5.63 -33.80 7.88
CA ARG A 516 5.11 -32.57 8.52
C ARG A 516 3.61 -32.47 8.45
N HIS A 517 3.03 -32.84 7.32
CA HIS A 517 1.59 -32.89 7.16
C HIS A 517 0.94 -33.85 8.17
N ASP A 518 1.51 -35.03 8.36
CA ASP A 518 0.99 -36.04 9.30
C ASP A 518 1.14 -35.59 10.76
N LYS A 519 2.29 -35.00 11.14
CA LYS A 519 2.47 -34.44 12.48
C LYS A 519 1.47 -33.33 12.83
N GLN A 520 1.06 -32.54 11.85
CA GLN A 520 0.11 -31.45 12.05
C GLN A 520 -1.34 -31.93 12.12
N ILE A 521 -1.68 -33.04 11.49
CA ILE A 521 -3.00 -33.66 11.64
C ILE A 521 -3.19 -34.17 13.07
N ASP A 522 -2.16 -34.71 13.70
CA ASP A 522 -2.19 -35.17 15.10
C ASP A 522 -2.23 -33.97 16.10
N ASP A 523 -1.62 -32.85 15.79
CA ASP A 523 -1.65 -31.61 16.60
C ASP A 523 -2.88 -30.70 16.33
N SER A 524 -3.82 -31.13 15.49
CA SER A 524 -4.90 -30.31 14.89
C SER A 524 -5.99 -29.79 15.85
N ARG A 525 -5.73 -29.71 17.14
CA ARG A 525 -6.56 -28.93 18.08
C ARG A 525 -6.32 -27.41 18.03
N ASN A 526 -5.39 -26.95 17.21
CA ASN A 526 -5.05 -25.51 17.11
C ASN A 526 -5.17 -25.01 15.66
N TRP A 527 -6.11 -24.08 15.42
CA TRP A 527 -6.48 -23.51 14.11
C TRP A 527 -5.35 -22.83 13.30
N ARG A 528 -4.16 -22.62 13.88
CA ARG A 528 -2.96 -22.16 13.16
C ARG A 528 -2.38 -23.20 12.20
N SER A 529 -2.71 -24.46 12.35
CA SER A 529 -2.24 -25.56 11.51
C SER A 529 -2.92 -25.62 10.14
N ALA A 530 -4.10 -25.01 9.97
CA ALA A 530 -4.86 -25.04 8.71
C ALA A 530 -4.17 -24.33 7.53
N LYS A 531 -3.28 -23.38 7.80
CA LYS A 531 -2.55 -22.65 6.76
C LYS A 531 -1.40 -23.44 6.13
N LEU A 532 -0.77 -24.32 6.91
CA LEU A 532 0.29 -25.21 6.44
C LEU A 532 -0.27 -26.42 5.65
N ASN A 533 -1.50 -26.83 5.96
CA ASN A 533 -2.17 -27.94 5.24
C ASN A 533 -2.44 -27.63 3.75
N SER A 534 -2.70 -26.36 3.41
CA SER A 534 -2.91 -25.94 2.02
C SER A 534 -1.62 -25.95 1.19
N TRP A 535 -0.47 -25.80 1.84
CA TRP A 535 0.83 -25.74 1.20
C TRP A 535 1.35 -27.10 0.73
N GLY A 536 1.37 -28.11 1.62
CA GLY A 536 1.80 -29.47 1.26
C GLY A 536 0.95 -30.07 0.14
N LEU A 537 -0.37 -29.84 0.18
CA LEU A 537 -1.29 -30.24 -0.88
C LEU A 537 -1.01 -29.51 -2.20
N ASN A 538 -0.73 -28.21 -2.16
CA ASN A 538 -0.40 -27.44 -3.38
C ASN A 538 0.90 -27.92 -4.04
N LEU A 539 1.94 -28.23 -3.26
CA LEU A 539 3.19 -28.80 -3.77
C LEU A 539 2.98 -30.19 -4.41
N ILE A 540 2.19 -31.04 -3.77
CA ILE A 540 1.83 -32.36 -4.32
C ILE A 540 1.00 -32.21 -5.59
N PHE A 541 0.02 -31.31 -5.63
CA PHE A 541 -0.79 -31.03 -6.82
C PHE A 541 0.02 -30.40 -7.95
N GLU A 542 0.95 -29.49 -7.66
CA GLU A 542 1.84 -28.94 -8.67
C GLU A 542 2.79 -30.01 -9.23
N SER A 543 3.36 -30.87 -8.38
CA SER A 543 4.23 -31.98 -8.80
C SER A 543 3.49 -33.04 -9.62
N VAL A 544 2.30 -33.43 -9.23
CA VAL A 544 1.46 -34.40 -9.97
C VAL A 544 1.02 -33.84 -11.32
N ASN A 545 0.65 -32.57 -11.39
CA ASN A 545 0.29 -31.93 -12.66
C ASN A 545 1.47 -31.84 -13.65
N ILE A 546 2.69 -31.63 -13.14
CA ILE A 546 3.91 -31.60 -13.97
C ILE A 546 4.23 -33.00 -14.48
N THR A 547 4.08 -34.03 -13.64
CA THR A 547 4.36 -35.44 -14.02
C THR A 547 3.35 -35.94 -15.06
N VAL A 548 2.06 -35.62 -14.93
CA VAL A 548 1.02 -35.98 -15.91
C VAL A 548 1.20 -35.28 -17.25
N ARG A 549 1.77 -34.07 -17.30
CA ARG A 549 2.05 -33.36 -18.55
C ARG A 549 3.29 -33.87 -19.27
N ARG A 550 4.28 -34.46 -18.57
CA ARG A 550 5.45 -35.10 -19.22
C ARG A 550 5.14 -36.49 -19.81
N SER A 551 4.07 -37.14 -19.35
CA SER A 551 3.63 -38.46 -19.85
C SER A 551 2.63 -38.35 -21.01
N ARG A 552 2.30 -37.13 -21.45
CA ARG A 552 1.55 -36.81 -22.67
C ARG A 552 2.44 -36.05 -23.65
#